data_2597f1459c64d34d259f9b868cf3aefd
#
_entry.id   2597f1459c64d34d259f9b868cf3aefd
#
_cell.length_a   1.000
_cell.length_b   1.000
_cell.length_c   1.000
_cell.angle_alpha   90.00
_cell.angle_beta   90.00
_cell.angle_gamma   90.00
#
_symmetry.space_group_name_H-M   'P 1'
#
loop_
_entity.id
_entity.type
_entity.pdbx_description
1 polymer ?
#
loop_
_entity_poly.entity_id
_entity_poly.type
_entity_poly.pdbx_seq_one_letter_code
_entity_poly.pdbx_strand_id
1 'polypeptide(L)'
;MKLPPWLWYLLPLAVLLWSASGVLSAYGRYQQARLELQALEGEGEARTRNLPQALGEAPVPLEALPLLYEALFRLAEEKGLQVQSLDPGEAAPTGGVRAWRVRLLLEGPYAGVLGYLEGLPGLGKPLWVEAYTLEPVGERGERLALDLVLRVLAP
;
A
#
# COMPACT_ATOMS: atom_id res chain seq x y z
N MET A 1 28.40 -34.01 53.03
CA MET A 1 29.28 -33.80 51.86
C MET A 1 29.80 -32.36 51.87
N LYS A 2 31.11 -32.21 52.02
CA LYS A 2 31.74 -30.89 51.99
C LYS A 2 31.95 -30.55 50.50
N LEU A 3 31.16 -29.64 49.97
CA LEU A 3 31.34 -29.11 48.61
C LEU A 3 32.70 -28.38 48.55
N PRO A 4 33.51 -28.62 47.51
CA PRO A 4 34.82 -28.00 47.40
C PRO A 4 34.67 -26.47 47.23
N PRO A 5 35.58 -25.68 47.82
CA PRO A 5 35.44 -24.22 47.89
C PRO A 5 35.46 -23.52 46.52
N TRP A 6 35.95 -24.18 45.48
CA TRP A 6 35.95 -23.65 44.13
C TRP A 6 34.55 -23.57 43.49
N LEU A 7 33.59 -24.40 43.97
CA LEU A 7 32.18 -24.34 43.53
C LEU A 7 31.50 -23.03 43.92
N TRP A 8 31.95 -22.38 44.98
CA TRP A 8 31.42 -21.08 45.39
C TRP A 8 31.77 -19.96 44.44
N TYR A 9 32.86 -20.08 43.66
CA TYR A 9 33.22 -19.12 42.60
C TYR A 9 32.49 -19.37 41.30
N LEU A 10 31.99 -20.57 41.06
CA LEU A 10 31.21 -20.91 39.87
C LEU A 10 29.77 -20.36 39.94
N LEU A 11 29.21 -20.21 41.13
CA LEU A 11 27.85 -19.75 41.35
C LEU A 11 27.64 -18.29 40.84
N PRO A 12 28.47 -17.31 41.21
CA PRO A 12 28.36 -15.97 40.68
C PRO A 12 28.67 -15.90 39.18
N LEU A 13 29.53 -16.76 38.65
CA LEU A 13 29.84 -16.83 37.22
C LEU A 13 28.65 -17.35 36.41
N ALA A 14 27.93 -18.34 36.94
CA ALA A 14 26.71 -18.85 36.31
C ALA A 14 25.60 -17.80 36.30
N VAL A 15 25.44 -17.02 37.36
CA VAL A 15 24.46 -15.92 37.44
C VAL A 15 24.82 -14.80 36.44
N LEU A 16 26.11 -14.47 36.30
CA LEU A 16 26.58 -13.50 35.32
C LEU A 16 26.32 -13.95 33.88
N LEU A 17 26.59 -15.21 33.57
CA LEU A 17 26.31 -15.77 32.24
C LEU A 17 24.81 -15.79 31.94
N TRP A 18 23.97 -16.08 32.93
CA TRP A 18 22.52 -16.05 32.73
C TRP A 18 21.98 -14.64 32.53
N SER A 19 22.47 -13.66 33.27
CA SER A 19 22.09 -12.26 33.07
C SER A 19 22.58 -11.71 31.74
N ALA A 20 23.76 -12.11 31.27
CA ALA A 20 24.28 -11.72 29.96
C ALA A 20 23.43 -12.28 28.79
N SER A 21 22.91 -13.50 28.93
CA SER A 21 22.03 -14.10 27.93
C SER A 21 20.69 -13.34 27.79
N GLY A 22 20.17 -12.82 28.90
CA GLY A 22 18.97 -11.98 28.93
C GLY A 22 19.16 -10.65 28.20
N VAL A 23 20.32 -10.01 28.39
CA VAL A 23 20.64 -8.74 27.70
C VAL A 23 20.86 -8.94 26.21
N LEU A 24 21.51 -10.02 25.80
CA LEU A 24 21.70 -10.35 24.38
C LEU A 24 20.37 -10.62 23.66
N SER A 25 19.44 -11.30 24.32
CA SER A 25 18.11 -11.54 23.73
C SER A 25 17.26 -10.26 23.62
N ALA A 26 17.36 -9.36 24.59
CA ALA A 26 16.72 -8.05 24.55
C ALA A 26 17.31 -7.17 23.43
N TYR A 27 18.61 -7.22 23.21
CA TYR A 27 19.29 -6.48 22.14
C TYR A 27 18.90 -7.01 20.76
N GLY A 28 18.76 -8.32 20.61
CA GLY A 28 18.27 -8.95 19.37
C GLY A 28 16.85 -8.51 19.02
N ARG A 29 15.94 -8.44 19.99
CA ARG A 29 14.57 -7.92 19.79
C ARG A 29 14.56 -6.45 19.40
N TYR A 30 15.41 -5.65 20.01
CA TYR A 30 15.54 -4.23 19.68
C TYR A 30 16.03 -4.02 18.24
N GLN A 31 16.99 -4.81 17.78
CA GLN A 31 17.44 -4.76 16.38
C GLN A 31 16.36 -5.20 15.40
N GLN A 32 15.61 -6.26 15.71
CA GLN A 32 14.49 -6.70 14.87
C GLN A 32 13.40 -5.63 14.77
N ALA A 33 13.00 -5.02 15.90
CA ALA A 33 12.04 -3.93 15.90
C ALA A 33 12.52 -2.72 15.08
N ARG A 34 13.82 -2.43 15.10
CA ARG A 34 14.41 -1.36 14.32
C ARG A 34 14.43 -1.65 12.81
N LEU A 35 14.69 -2.90 12.43
CA LEU A 35 14.62 -3.35 11.03
C LEU A 35 13.18 -3.33 10.50
N GLU A 36 12.20 -3.71 11.31
CA GLU A 36 10.77 -3.60 10.96
C GLU A 36 10.35 -2.14 10.77
N LEU A 37 10.79 -1.24 11.64
CA LEU A 37 10.55 0.20 11.49
C LEU A 37 11.18 0.76 10.21
N GLN A 38 12.41 0.36 9.89
CA GLN A 38 13.07 0.77 8.64
C GLN A 38 12.38 0.20 7.40
N ALA A 39 11.86 -1.02 7.47
CA ALA A 39 11.07 -1.62 6.39
C ALA A 39 9.75 -0.87 6.17
N LEU A 40 9.05 -0.49 7.26
CA LEU A 40 7.83 0.32 7.20
C LEU A 40 8.10 1.75 6.69
N GLU A 41 9.20 2.36 7.08
CA GLU A 41 9.64 3.67 6.55
C GLU A 41 9.98 3.57 5.05
N GLY A 42 10.65 2.50 4.62
CA GLY A 42 10.92 2.22 3.21
C GLY A 42 9.66 2.02 2.37
N GLU A 43 8.63 1.35 2.91
CA GLU A 43 7.31 1.26 2.27
C GLU A 43 6.58 2.60 2.21
N GLY A 44 6.69 3.42 3.26
CA GLY A 44 6.17 4.79 3.28
C GLY A 44 6.84 5.67 2.22
N GLU A 45 8.16 5.57 2.06
CA GLU A 45 8.90 6.28 1.02
C GLU A 45 8.58 5.78 -0.39
N ALA A 46 8.33 4.49 -0.57
CA ALA A 46 7.90 3.95 -1.87
C ALA A 46 6.50 4.44 -2.26
N ARG A 47 5.60 4.61 -1.29
CA ARG A 47 4.27 5.23 -1.50
C ARG A 47 4.38 6.71 -1.85
N THR A 48 5.29 7.45 -1.22
CA THR A 48 5.53 8.86 -1.51
C THR A 48 6.31 9.08 -2.81
N ARG A 49 7.04 8.11 -3.33
CA ARG A 49 7.73 8.21 -4.62
C ARG A 49 6.80 8.31 -5.83
N ASN A 50 5.59 7.78 -5.73
CA ASN A 50 4.58 7.91 -6.78
C ASN A 50 3.84 9.26 -6.74
N LEU A 51 3.86 9.97 -5.60
CA LEU A 51 3.29 11.30 -5.47
C LEU A 51 4.00 12.36 -6.35
N PRO A 52 5.34 12.41 -6.46
CA PRO A 52 6.01 13.44 -7.24
C PRO A 52 5.65 13.45 -8.73
N GLN A 53 5.34 12.30 -9.32
CA GLN A 53 4.91 12.23 -10.71
C GLN A 53 3.51 12.82 -10.88
N ALA A 54 2.60 12.54 -9.96
CA ALA A 54 1.25 13.11 -9.97
C ALA A 54 1.26 14.63 -9.65
N LEU A 55 2.19 15.08 -8.80
CA LEU A 55 2.34 16.50 -8.45
C LEU A 55 3.02 17.34 -9.55
N GLY A 56 3.71 16.70 -10.48
CA GLY A 56 4.30 17.37 -11.65
C GLY A 56 3.29 17.75 -12.73
N GLU A 57 2.07 17.24 -12.63
CA GLU A 57 0.98 17.51 -13.57
C GLU A 57 0.01 18.56 -13.00
N ALA A 58 -0.67 19.28 -13.91
CA ALA A 58 -1.63 20.28 -13.49
C ALA A 58 -2.82 19.66 -12.75
N PRO A 59 -3.29 20.26 -11.63
CA PRO A 59 -4.46 19.78 -10.92
C PRO A 59 -5.70 19.74 -11.83
N VAL A 60 -6.57 18.76 -11.59
CA VAL A 60 -7.80 18.58 -12.36
C VAL A 60 -8.90 19.43 -11.74
N PRO A 61 -9.43 20.45 -12.41
CA PRO A 61 -10.57 21.22 -11.92
C PRO A 61 -11.86 20.39 -11.97
N LEU A 62 -12.86 20.79 -11.20
CA LEU A 62 -14.16 20.11 -11.17
C LEU A 62 -14.78 19.94 -12.56
N GLU A 63 -14.61 20.92 -13.42
CA GLU A 63 -15.14 20.94 -14.79
C GLU A 63 -14.50 19.91 -15.72
N ALA A 64 -13.27 19.50 -15.42
CA ALA A 64 -12.53 18.50 -16.19
C ALA A 64 -12.73 17.06 -15.70
N LEU A 65 -13.38 16.85 -14.55
CA LEU A 65 -13.66 15.52 -13.99
C LEU A 65 -14.47 14.63 -14.96
N PRO A 66 -15.50 15.11 -15.68
CA PRO A 66 -16.22 14.26 -16.63
C PRO A 66 -15.32 13.69 -17.74
N LEU A 67 -14.35 14.46 -18.23
CA LEU A 67 -13.37 13.99 -19.20
C LEU A 67 -12.46 12.91 -18.63
N LEU A 68 -12.10 13.04 -17.36
CA LEU A 68 -11.33 12.02 -16.65
C LEU A 68 -12.14 10.72 -16.53
N TYR A 69 -13.40 10.82 -16.15
CA TYR A 69 -14.29 9.66 -16.04
C TYR A 69 -14.45 8.95 -17.37
N GLU A 70 -14.63 9.72 -18.44
CA GLU A 70 -14.70 9.17 -19.80
C GLU A 70 -13.41 8.44 -20.19
N ALA A 71 -12.24 8.98 -19.85
CA ALA A 71 -10.96 8.31 -20.06
C ALA A 71 -10.83 7.00 -19.26
N LEU A 72 -11.30 6.97 -18.02
CA LEU A 72 -11.34 5.77 -17.18
C LEU A 72 -12.27 4.70 -17.76
N PHE A 73 -13.45 5.08 -18.26
CA PHE A 73 -14.38 4.17 -18.92
C PHE A 73 -13.79 3.60 -20.21
N ARG A 74 -13.19 4.43 -21.04
CA ARG A 74 -12.56 4.01 -22.29
C ARG A 74 -11.42 3.02 -22.04
N LEU A 75 -10.59 3.27 -21.04
CA LEU A 75 -9.53 2.33 -20.66
C LEU A 75 -10.11 0.99 -20.20
N ALA A 76 -11.20 1.00 -19.44
CA ALA A 76 -11.89 -0.22 -19.03
C ALA A 76 -12.41 -1.02 -20.22
N GLU A 77 -13.04 -0.37 -21.18
CA GLU A 77 -13.51 -1.01 -22.42
C GLU A 77 -12.37 -1.60 -23.23
N GLU A 78 -11.26 -0.87 -23.39
CA GLU A 78 -10.06 -1.35 -24.11
C GLU A 78 -9.46 -2.61 -23.46
N LYS A 79 -9.58 -2.74 -22.15
CA LYS A 79 -9.09 -3.89 -21.39
C LYS A 79 -10.12 -5.02 -21.21
N GLY A 80 -11.31 -4.85 -21.78
CA GLY A 80 -12.38 -5.84 -21.70
C GLY A 80 -13.05 -5.92 -20.33
N LEU A 81 -13.00 -4.84 -19.56
CA LEU A 81 -13.65 -4.73 -18.26
C LEU A 81 -15.02 -4.07 -18.37
N GLN A 82 -15.93 -4.49 -17.51
CA GLN A 82 -17.23 -3.86 -17.34
C GLN A 82 -17.21 -2.96 -16.11
N VAL A 83 -17.59 -1.70 -16.27
CA VAL A 83 -17.74 -0.77 -15.16
C VAL A 83 -19.11 -1.01 -14.54
N GLN A 84 -19.13 -1.44 -13.30
CA GLN A 84 -20.35 -1.69 -12.52
C GLN A 84 -20.86 -0.40 -11.87
N SER A 85 -19.94 0.36 -11.28
CA SER A 85 -20.25 1.66 -10.68
C SER A 85 -19.05 2.59 -10.70
N LEU A 86 -19.33 3.88 -10.70
CA LEU A 86 -18.38 4.95 -10.48
C LEU A 86 -19.00 5.91 -9.48
N ASP A 87 -18.38 6.02 -8.31
CA ASP A 87 -18.82 6.92 -7.26
C ASP A 87 -17.84 8.09 -7.11
N PRO A 88 -18.19 9.28 -7.58
CA PRO A 88 -17.38 10.46 -7.39
C PRO A 88 -17.47 10.92 -5.94
N GLY A 89 -16.34 11.12 -5.30
CA GLY A 89 -16.24 11.66 -3.96
C GLY A 89 -15.85 13.12 -3.96
N GLU A 90 -15.94 13.74 -2.82
CA GLU A 90 -15.54 15.12 -2.61
C GLU A 90 -14.02 15.27 -2.55
N ALA A 91 -13.53 16.49 -2.82
CA ALA A 91 -12.15 16.83 -2.63
C ALA A 91 -11.84 16.94 -1.13
N ALA A 92 -10.85 16.17 -0.69
CA ALA A 92 -10.42 16.16 0.68
C ALA A 92 -8.89 16.35 0.78
N PRO A 93 -8.38 16.91 1.87
CA PRO A 93 -6.95 16.99 2.09
C PRO A 93 -6.37 15.59 2.30
N THR A 94 -5.32 15.29 1.54
CA THR A 94 -4.64 14.01 1.59
C THR A 94 -3.14 14.25 1.48
N GLY A 95 -2.38 13.98 2.55
CA GLY A 95 -0.93 14.16 2.53
C GLY A 95 -0.43 15.55 2.20
N GLY A 96 -1.17 16.61 2.59
CA GLY A 96 -0.79 18.01 2.34
C GLY A 96 -1.27 18.58 1.01
N VAL A 97 -1.97 17.79 0.19
CA VAL A 97 -2.60 18.21 -1.07
C VAL A 97 -4.10 17.93 -1.02
N ARG A 98 -4.86 18.67 -1.82
CA ARG A 98 -6.28 18.34 -2.02
C ARG A 98 -6.42 17.34 -3.16
N ALA A 99 -7.26 16.36 -2.98
CA ALA A 99 -7.50 15.35 -3.99
C ALA A 99 -8.96 14.92 -4.04
N TRP A 100 -9.47 14.73 -5.25
CA TRP A 100 -10.78 14.11 -5.49
C TRP A 100 -10.67 12.61 -5.21
N ARG A 101 -11.64 12.06 -4.52
CA ARG A 101 -11.76 10.62 -4.34
C ARG A 101 -12.71 10.06 -5.39
N VAL A 102 -12.27 9.03 -6.09
CA VAL A 102 -13.10 8.34 -7.08
C VAL A 102 -13.06 6.85 -6.78
N ARG A 103 -14.21 6.25 -6.57
CA ARG A 103 -14.35 4.81 -6.38
C ARG A 103 -14.92 4.19 -7.65
N LEU A 104 -14.26 3.17 -8.14
CA LEU A 104 -14.64 2.40 -9.32
C LEU A 104 -14.84 0.94 -8.93
N LEU A 105 -15.94 0.37 -9.36
CA LEU A 105 -16.17 -1.07 -9.32
C LEU A 105 -16.16 -1.61 -10.74
N LEU A 106 -15.20 -2.46 -11.03
CA LEU A 106 -14.96 -3.06 -12.34
C LEU A 106 -15.02 -4.57 -12.24
N GLU A 107 -15.44 -5.22 -13.33
CA GLU A 107 -15.49 -6.68 -13.38
C GLU A 107 -14.96 -7.17 -14.74
N GLY A 108 -14.15 -8.20 -14.71
CA GLY A 108 -13.62 -8.80 -15.92
C GLY A 108 -12.55 -9.87 -15.69
N PRO A 109 -11.88 -10.31 -16.76
CA PRO A 109 -10.83 -11.31 -16.66
C PRO A 109 -9.58 -10.75 -15.97
N TYR A 110 -8.79 -11.61 -15.34
CA TYR A 110 -7.56 -11.23 -14.64
C TYR A 110 -6.61 -10.38 -15.48
N ALA A 111 -6.36 -10.79 -16.74
CA ALA A 111 -5.49 -10.06 -17.65
C ALA A 111 -6.00 -8.63 -17.93
N GLY A 112 -7.32 -8.46 -18.02
CA GLY A 112 -7.96 -7.15 -18.19
C GLY A 112 -7.77 -6.27 -16.97
N VAL A 113 -7.96 -6.80 -15.78
CA VAL A 113 -7.75 -6.08 -14.50
C VAL A 113 -6.31 -5.61 -14.36
N LEU A 114 -5.36 -6.49 -14.61
CA LEU A 114 -3.93 -6.16 -14.56
C LEU A 114 -3.58 -5.08 -15.59
N GLY A 115 -4.03 -5.24 -16.84
CA GLY A 115 -3.81 -4.27 -17.90
C GLY A 115 -4.44 -2.90 -17.61
N TYR A 116 -5.58 -2.88 -16.92
CA TYR A 116 -6.21 -1.63 -16.48
C TYR A 116 -5.35 -0.90 -15.44
N LEU A 117 -4.90 -1.61 -14.40
CA LEU A 117 -4.03 -1.01 -13.38
C LEU A 117 -2.71 -0.51 -13.96
N GLU A 118 -2.12 -1.24 -14.90
CA GLU A 118 -0.89 -0.83 -15.60
C GLU A 118 -1.12 0.35 -16.55
N GLY A 119 -2.32 0.47 -17.12
CA GLY A 119 -2.69 1.53 -18.04
C GLY A 119 -3.04 2.87 -17.39
N LEU A 120 -3.36 2.88 -16.08
CA LEU A 120 -3.74 4.11 -15.36
C LEU A 120 -2.68 5.23 -15.45
N PRO A 121 -1.38 4.98 -15.26
CA PRO A 121 -0.37 6.02 -15.40
C PRO A 121 -0.28 6.60 -16.82
N GLY A 122 -0.65 5.83 -17.83
CA GLY A 122 -0.64 6.24 -19.23
C GLY A 122 -1.73 7.23 -19.64
N LEU A 123 -2.69 7.50 -18.75
CA LEU A 123 -3.76 8.48 -19.02
C LEU A 123 -3.27 9.95 -19.03
N GLY A 124 -2.05 10.21 -18.54
CA GLY A 124 -1.50 11.56 -18.48
C GLY A 124 -2.30 12.50 -17.56
N LYS A 125 -2.90 11.96 -16.51
CA LYS A 125 -3.66 12.71 -15.49
C LYS A 125 -3.00 12.55 -14.12
N PRO A 126 -3.07 13.56 -13.25
CA PRO A 126 -2.49 13.52 -11.93
C PRO A 126 -3.35 12.66 -10.97
N LEU A 127 -3.33 11.36 -11.19
CA LEU A 127 -4.08 10.40 -10.41
C LEU A 127 -3.16 9.31 -9.84
N TRP A 128 -3.57 8.74 -8.70
CA TRP A 128 -2.89 7.60 -8.09
C TRP A 128 -3.88 6.66 -7.43
N VAL A 129 -3.49 5.41 -7.31
CA VAL A 129 -4.28 4.39 -6.64
C VAL A 129 -4.06 4.51 -5.12
N GLU A 130 -5.14 4.76 -4.37
CA GLU A 130 -5.12 4.79 -2.92
C GLU A 130 -5.25 3.37 -2.34
N ALA A 131 -6.21 2.62 -2.86
CA ALA A 131 -6.48 1.25 -2.44
C ALA A 131 -7.17 0.47 -3.57
N TYR A 132 -7.02 -0.83 -3.55
CA TYR A 132 -7.78 -1.73 -4.40
C TYR A 132 -8.05 -3.06 -3.69
N THR A 133 -9.17 -3.66 -4.03
CA THR A 133 -9.55 -4.99 -3.55
C THR A 133 -9.95 -5.84 -4.75
N LEU A 134 -9.48 -7.07 -4.79
CA LEU A 134 -9.80 -8.06 -5.81
C LEU A 134 -10.62 -9.17 -5.20
N GLU A 135 -11.77 -9.46 -5.77
CA GLU A 135 -12.64 -10.56 -5.35
C GLU A 135 -12.95 -11.46 -6.56
N PRO A 136 -12.85 -12.78 -6.40
CA PRO A 136 -13.25 -13.69 -7.47
C PRO A 136 -14.76 -13.68 -7.62
N VAL A 137 -15.22 -13.64 -8.87
CA VAL A 137 -16.65 -13.66 -9.23
C VAL A 137 -16.95 -14.93 -10.03
N GLY A 138 -18.07 -15.56 -9.73
CA GLY A 138 -18.52 -16.80 -10.36
C GLY A 138 -18.02 -18.06 -9.64
N GLU A 139 -18.62 -19.18 -9.98
CA GLU A 139 -18.38 -20.47 -9.32
C GLU A 139 -16.94 -20.99 -9.51
N ARG A 140 -16.26 -20.58 -10.57
CA ARG A 140 -14.89 -20.99 -10.91
C ARG A 140 -13.83 -19.92 -10.73
N GLY A 141 -14.25 -18.71 -10.30
CA GLY A 141 -13.32 -17.59 -10.13
C GLY A 141 -12.66 -17.12 -11.43
N GLU A 142 -13.31 -17.34 -12.58
CA GLU A 142 -12.77 -16.99 -13.91
C GLU A 142 -12.76 -15.46 -14.15
N ARG A 143 -13.59 -14.75 -13.41
CA ARG A 143 -13.69 -13.30 -13.45
C ARG A 143 -13.34 -12.70 -12.10
N LEU A 144 -12.84 -11.49 -12.12
CA LEU A 144 -12.51 -10.73 -10.92
C LEU A 144 -13.34 -9.46 -10.86
N ALA A 145 -13.80 -9.12 -9.66
CA ALA A 145 -14.30 -7.81 -9.33
C ALA A 145 -13.17 -7.00 -8.72
N LEU A 146 -12.89 -5.83 -9.30
CA LEU A 146 -11.91 -4.88 -8.81
C LEU A 146 -12.65 -3.70 -8.18
N ASP A 147 -12.51 -3.52 -6.88
CA ASP A 147 -12.92 -2.32 -6.16
C ASP A 147 -11.70 -1.41 -6.05
N LEU A 148 -11.71 -0.32 -6.79
CA LEU A 148 -10.56 0.57 -6.94
C LEU A 148 -10.90 1.95 -6.39
N VAL A 149 -10.05 2.45 -5.51
CA VAL A 149 -10.13 3.81 -4.99
C VAL A 149 -8.97 4.62 -5.56
N LEU A 150 -9.30 5.62 -6.35
CA LEU A 150 -8.37 6.55 -6.96
C LEU A 150 -8.41 7.90 -6.25
N ARG A 151 -7.27 8.56 -6.22
CA ARG A 151 -7.16 9.98 -5.87
C ARG A 151 -6.69 10.75 -7.10
N VAL A 152 -7.31 11.88 -7.32
CA VAL A 152 -6.99 12.79 -8.41
C VAL A 152 -6.65 14.15 -7.81
N LEU A 153 -5.51 14.71 -8.20
CA LEU A 153 -5.05 16.00 -7.68
C LEU A 153 -6.09 17.09 -7.99
N ALA A 154 -6.56 17.75 -6.95
CA ALA A 154 -7.51 18.87 -7.02
C ALA A 154 -6.76 20.22 -6.93
N PRO A 155 -7.30 21.28 -7.52
CA PRO A 155 -6.74 22.62 -7.37
C PRO A 155 -6.81 23.15 -5.94
#